data_9cc2ba70fbfebf316ab4a95b9bf063e8
#
_entry.id   9cc2ba70fbfebf316ab4a95b9bf063e8
#
_cell.length_a   1.000
_cell.length_b   1.000
_cell.length_c   1.000
_cell.angle_alpha   90.00
_cell.angle_beta   90.00
_cell.angle_gamma   90.00
#
_symmetry.space_group_name_H-M   'P 1'
#
loop_
_entity.id
_entity.type
_entity.pdbx_description
1 polymer ?
#
loop_
_entity_poly.entity_id
_entity_poly.type
_entity_poly.pdbx_seq_one_letter_code
_entity_poly.pdbx_strand_id
1 'polypeptide(L)'
;MTPISDIQSVMHPAGADAAIIYQFTWVLFVGGTVIFAIVMGLLALAMRRQARPITPGVWILGAGIAFPVIVLTALLTWSTWRTGQLVPQTSHKALTISVTGKMWWWEVRYRDPASNREIISANEIVIPVGESVYLGLTASDVIHSLWVPSLAGKRDMIPGRVTGLNLRADKPGTYRGQCAEYCGEQHARMAFHVIALPRPEFDAWLARQAQP
;
A
#
# COMPACT_ATOMS: atom_id res chain seq x y z
N MET A 1 -4.19 -27.82 0.59
CA MET A 1 -3.20 -26.77 0.88
C MET A 1 -2.96 -26.01 -0.41
N THR A 2 -3.53 -24.82 -0.54
CA THR A 2 -3.19 -23.90 -1.64
C THR A 2 -1.73 -23.53 -1.51
N PRO A 3 -0.94 -23.54 -2.59
CA PRO A 3 0.46 -23.13 -2.51
C PRO A 3 0.50 -21.71 -1.96
N ILE A 4 1.31 -21.51 -0.92
CA ILE A 4 1.61 -20.20 -0.33
C ILE A 4 2.27 -19.38 -1.45
N SER A 5 1.49 -18.59 -2.17
CA SER A 5 2.08 -17.60 -3.05
C SER A 5 2.44 -16.40 -2.18
N ASP A 6 3.69 -16.33 -1.73
CA ASP A 6 4.25 -15.16 -1.04
C ASP A 6 4.29 -13.96 -2.00
N ILE A 7 3.12 -13.51 -2.43
CA ILE A 7 3.01 -12.38 -3.35
C ILE A 7 3.31 -11.09 -2.57
N GLN A 8 4.52 -10.60 -2.73
CA GLN A 8 4.97 -9.32 -2.17
C GLN A 8 5.17 -8.26 -3.26
N SER A 9 4.41 -8.28 -4.32
CA SER A 9 4.62 -7.40 -5.46
C SER A 9 3.50 -6.37 -5.60
N VAL A 10 3.86 -5.10 -5.71
CA VAL A 10 2.93 -4.01 -6.07
C VAL A 10 2.37 -4.17 -7.49
N MET A 11 3.03 -4.99 -8.33
CA MET A 11 2.61 -5.26 -9.71
C MET A 11 1.51 -6.32 -9.81
N HIS A 12 1.16 -6.97 -8.69
CA HIS A 12 0.10 -7.97 -8.59
C HIS A 12 -0.93 -7.54 -7.53
N PRO A 13 -1.72 -6.50 -7.82
CA PRO A 13 -2.71 -6.01 -6.85
C PRO A 13 -3.79 -7.08 -6.62
N ALA A 14 -4.07 -7.33 -5.35
CA ALA A 14 -5.09 -8.26 -4.87
C ALA A 14 -6.07 -7.61 -3.88
N GLY A 15 -6.01 -6.29 -3.76
CA GLY A 15 -6.92 -5.46 -2.99
C GLY A 15 -7.22 -4.16 -3.71
N ALA A 16 -8.35 -3.53 -3.39
CA ALA A 16 -8.83 -2.32 -4.06
C ALA A 16 -7.83 -1.15 -3.96
N ASP A 17 -7.22 -0.95 -2.79
CA ASP A 17 -6.27 0.14 -2.57
C ASP A 17 -4.97 -0.10 -3.35
N ALA A 18 -4.47 -1.35 -3.38
CA ALA A 18 -3.30 -1.71 -4.18
C ALA A 18 -3.58 -1.51 -5.68
N ALA A 19 -4.81 -1.77 -6.15
CA ALA A 19 -5.18 -1.56 -7.55
C ALA A 19 -5.12 -0.07 -7.95
N ILE A 20 -5.49 0.83 -7.06
CA ILE A 20 -5.36 2.28 -7.28
C ILE A 20 -3.88 2.68 -7.36
N ILE A 21 -3.05 2.20 -6.42
CA ILE A 21 -1.59 2.47 -6.42
C ILE A 21 -0.93 1.91 -7.70
N TYR A 22 -1.34 0.73 -8.14
CA TYR A 22 -0.89 0.13 -9.40
C TYR A 22 -1.20 1.01 -10.61
N GLN A 23 -2.40 1.62 -10.68
CA GLN A 23 -2.75 2.55 -11.74
C GLN A 23 -1.85 3.80 -11.72
N PHE A 24 -1.57 4.38 -10.54
CA PHE A 24 -0.62 5.48 -10.41
C PHE A 24 0.76 5.11 -10.93
N THR A 25 1.25 3.93 -10.57
CA THR A 25 2.57 3.44 -11.01
C THR A 25 2.66 3.43 -12.54
N TRP A 26 1.64 2.88 -13.23
CA TRP A 26 1.64 2.81 -14.69
C TRP A 26 1.49 4.17 -15.35
N VAL A 27 0.61 5.03 -14.87
CA VAL A 27 0.46 6.39 -15.43
C VAL A 27 1.76 7.17 -15.33
N LEU A 28 2.43 7.13 -14.16
CA LEU A 28 3.70 7.83 -13.97
C LEU A 28 4.84 7.21 -14.77
N PHE A 29 4.92 5.87 -14.81
CA PHE A 29 5.97 5.17 -15.55
C PHE A 29 5.85 5.41 -17.06
N VAL A 30 4.68 5.19 -17.65
CA VAL A 30 4.44 5.37 -19.08
C VAL A 30 4.57 6.85 -19.46
N GLY A 31 3.91 7.74 -18.71
CA GLY A 31 3.97 9.19 -18.95
C GLY A 31 5.38 9.74 -18.84
N GLY A 32 6.10 9.36 -17.79
CA GLY A 32 7.50 9.75 -17.60
C GLY A 32 8.43 9.19 -18.71
N THR A 33 8.23 7.95 -19.11
CA THR A 33 8.99 7.33 -20.22
C THR A 33 8.75 8.04 -21.54
N VAL A 34 7.50 8.42 -21.86
CA VAL A 34 7.18 9.18 -23.07
C VAL A 34 7.85 10.55 -23.06
N ILE A 35 7.74 11.28 -21.95
CA ILE A 35 8.39 12.60 -21.82
C ILE A 35 9.91 12.44 -21.94
N PHE A 36 10.51 11.48 -21.28
CA PHE A 36 11.94 11.19 -21.37
C PHE A 36 12.37 10.89 -22.81
N ALA A 37 11.64 10.04 -23.52
CA ALA A 37 11.93 9.70 -24.91
C ALA A 37 11.85 10.93 -25.84
N ILE A 38 10.84 11.81 -25.62
CA ILE A 38 10.73 13.08 -26.37
C ILE A 38 11.94 13.97 -26.13
N VAL A 39 12.32 14.17 -24.85
CA VAL A 39 13.48 15.02 -24.50
C VAL A 39 14.76 14.47 -25.07
N MET A 40 14.99 13.15 -24.96
CA MET A 40 16.17 12.50 -25.54
C MET A 40 16.18 12.57 -27.07
N GLY A 41 15.03 12.44 -27.70
CA GLY A 41 14.88 12.62 -29.15
C GLY A 41 15.22 14.05 -29.58
N LEU A 42 14.72 15.06 -28.87
CA LEU A 42 15.05 16.46 -29.14
C LEU A 42 16.55 16.74 -28.94
N LEU A 43 17.17 16.18 -27.90
CA LEU A 43 18.60 16.27 -27.65
C LEU A 43 19.39 15.65 -28.81
N ALA A 44 19.05 14.45 -29.23
CA ALA A 44 19.71 13.78 -30.34
C ALA A 44 19.57 14.56 -31.65
N LEU A 45 18.42 15.17 -31.92
CA LEU A 45 18.21 16.05 -33.08
C LEU A 45 19.04 17.32 -32.99
N ALA A 46 19.15 17.95 -31.82
CA ALA A 46 19.97 19.14 -31.61
C ALA A 46 21.45 18.85 -31.84
N MET A 47 21.94 17.67 -31.47
CA MET A 47 23.33 17.25 -31.70
C MET A 47 23.65 16.97 -33.19
N ARG A 48 22.64 16.56 -33.98
CA ARG A 48 22.83 16.20 -35.39
C ARG A 48 22.65 17.35 -36.37
N ARG A 49 22.03 18.46 -35.97
CA ARG A 49 21.69 19.57 -36.84
C ARG A 49 22.58 20.78 -36.56
N GLN A 50 22.96 21.49 -37.66
CA GLN A 50 23.49 22.85 -37.53
C GLN A 50 22.42 23.71 -36.84
N ALA A 51 22.85 24.55 -35.90
CA ALA A 51 21.99 25.40 -35.09
C ALA A 51 20.98 26.16 -35.98
N ARG A 52 19.69 25.84 -35.81
CA ARG A 52 18.61 26.64 -36.40
C ARG A 52 18.20 27.73 -35.42
N PRO A 53 17.84 28.92 -35.89
CA PRO A 53 17.32 29.94 -35.01
C PRO A 53 16.05 29.42 -34.32
N ILE A 54 16.07 29.36 -33.02
CA ILE A 54 14.89 28.99 -32.18
C ILE A 54 14.24 30.29 -31.69
N THR A 55 12.94 30.25 -31.50
CA THR A 55 12.20 31.35 -30.87
C THR A 55 12.19 31.12 -29.35
N PRO A 56 13.03 31.83 -28.55
CA PRO A 56 13.20 31.53 -27.13
C PRO A 56 11.89 31.57 -26.36
N GLY A 57 11.01 32.54 -26.67
CA GLY A 57 9.72 32.67 -26.01
C GLY A 57 8.83 31.45 -26.13
N VAL A 58 8.78 30.80 -27.30
CA VAL A 58 7.97 29.58 -27.51
C VAL A 58 8.49 28.42 -26.64
N TRP A 59 9.81 28.26 -26.56
CA TRP A 59 10.41 27.19 -25.76
C TRP A 59 10.30 27.45 -24.26
N ILE A 60 10.54 28.68 -23.82
CA ILE A 60 10.45 29.04 -22.41
C ILE A 60 8.99 28.99 -21.93
N LEU A 61 8.08 29.66 -22.62
CA LEU A 61 6.69 29.73 -22.20
C LEU A 61 5.92 28.43 -22.51
N GLY A 62 6.14 27.83 -23.66
CA GLY A 62 5.43 26.61 -24.06
C GLY A 62 5.96 25.36 -23.35
N ALA A 63 7.20 24.99 -23.60
CA ALA A 63 7.78 23.75 -23.08
C ALA A 63 8.26 23.89 -21.63
N GLY A 64 8.73 25.06 -21.20
CA GLY A 64 9.28 25.29 -19.87
C GLY A 64 8.24 25.66 -18.82
N ILE A 65 7.13 26.31 -19.20
CA ILE A 65 6.10 26.76 -18.25
C ILE A 65 4.74 26.09 -18.53
N ALA A 66 4.17 26.30 -19.71
CA ALA A 66 2.80 25.86 -19.98
C ALA A 66 2.65 24.33 -19.93
N PHE A 67 3.55 23.59 -20.56
CA PHE A 67 3.54 22.13 -20.56
C PHE A 67 3.63 21.53 -19.14
N PRO A 68 4.64 21.85 -18.29
CA PRO A 68 4.71 21.34 -16.94
C PRO A 68 3.49 21.72 -16.09
N VAL A 69 3.01 22.97 -16.18
CA VAL A 69 1.82 23.43 -15.42
C VAL A 69 0.59 22.61 -15.80
N ILE A 70 0.34 22.39 -17.09
CA ILE A 70 -0.81 21.61 -17.55
C ILE A 70 -0.71 20.17 -17.07
N VAL A 71 0.46 19.51 -17.29
CA VAL A 71 0.67 18.11 -16.92
C VAL A 71 0.54 17.91 -15.41
N LEU A 72 1.21 18.77 -14.62
CA LEU A 72 1.18 18.66 -13.17
C LEU A 72 -0.21 18.96 -12.58
N THR A 73 -0.93 19.95 -13.15
CA THR A 73 -2.30 20.25 -12.72
C THR A 73 -3.24 19.08 -13.03
N ALA A 74 -3.13 18.49 -14.22
CA ALA A 74 -3.93 17.32 -14.59
C ALA A 74 -3.62 16.12 -13.68
N LEU A 75 -2.34 15.82 -13.42
CA LEU A 75 -1.92 14.77 -12.49
C LEU A 75 -2.40 15.04 -11.07
N LEU A 76 -2.28 16.27 -10.58
CA LEU A 76 -2.73 16.64 -9.24
C LEU A 76 -4.24 16.44 -9.09
N THR A 77 -5.02 16.95 -10.04
CA THR A 77 -6.48 16.81 -10.02
C THR A 77 -6.91 15.33 -10.05
N TRP A 78 -6.34 14.56 -10.98
CA TRP A 78 -6.61 13.14 -11.10
C TRP A 78 -6.18 12.35 -9.85
N SER A 79 -4.97 12.63 -9.32
CA SER A 79 -4.46 11.92 -8.14
C SER A 79 -5.29 12.25 -6.89
N THR A 80 -5.66 13.50 -6.70
CA THR A 80 -6.51 13.91 -5.56
C THR A 80 -7.87 13.21 -5.61
N TRP A 81 -8.50 13.17 -6.80
CA TRP A 81 -9.76 12.46 -6.98
C TRP A 81 -9.63 10.96 -6.69
N ARG A 82 -8.59 10.30 -7.19
CA ARG A 82 -8.34 8.86 -6.95
C ARG A 82 -7.97 8.56 -5.51
N THR A 83 -7.12 9.38 -4.90
CA THR A 83 -6.72 9.23 -3.49
C THR A 83 -7.91 9.41 -2.54
N GLY A 84 -8.86 10.27 -2.89
CA GLY A 84 -10.11 10.40 -2.14
C GLY A 84 -10.92 9.11 -2.02
N GLN A 85 -10.69 8.12 -2.90
CA GLN A 85 -11.32 6.81 -2.84
C GLN A 85 -10.65 5.85 -1.84
N LEU A 86 -9.41 6.17 -1.40
CA LEU A 86 -8.66 5.42 -0.38
C LEU A 86 -9.05 5.82 1.05
N VAL A 87 -9.91 6.83 1.23
CA VAL A 87 -10.33 7.28 2.57
C VAL A 87 -11.09 6.16 3.25
N PRO A 88 -10.71 5.79 4.49
CA PRO A 88 -11.36 4.74 5.25
C PRO A 88 -12.85 4.99 5.38
N GLN A 89 -13.68 4.15 4.83
CA GLN A 89 -15.07 4.09 5.22
C GLN A 89 -15.08 3.40 6.58
N THR A 90 -15.18 4.16 7.66
CA THR A 90 -15.40 3.65 9.02
C THR A 90 -16.78 3.02 9.06
N SER A 91 -16.85 1.77 8.63
CA SER A 91 -18.03 0.95 8.88
C SER A 91 -17.99 0.56 10.35
N HIS A 92 -18.96 0.98 11.14
CA HIS A 92 -19.13 0.56 12.53
C HIS A 92 -19.30 -0.97 12.71
N LYS A 93 -19.34 -1.72 11.62
CA LYS A 93 -19.43 -3.20 11.56
C LYS A 93 -18.17 -3.88 11.08
N ALA A 94 -17.09 -3.15 10.74
CA ALA A 94 -15.86 -3.77 10.28
C ALA A 94 -15.16 -4.51 11.43
N LEU A 95 -14.64 -5.70 11.13
CA LEU A 95 -13.73 -6.41 12.04
C LEU A 95 -12.56 -5.50 12.36
N THR A 96 -12.31 -5.28 13.65
CA THR A 96 -11.16 -4.47 14.12
C THR A 96 -10.08 -5.40 14.65
N ILE A 97 -8.86 -5.23 14.15
CA ILE A 97 -7.69 -5.99 14.56
C ILE A 97 -6.65 -4.98 15.06
N SER A 98 -6.11 -5.18 16.25
CA SER A 98 -5.03 -4.35 16.78
C SER A 98 -3.69 -4.96 16.44
N VAL A 99 -2.77 -4.16 15.88
CA VAL A 99 -1.42 -4.60 15.55
C VAL A 99 -0.43 -3.69 16.23
N THR A 100 0.50 -4.28 16.99
CA THR A 100 1.58 -3.56 17.67
C THR A 100 2.91 -3.98 17.08
N GLY A 101 3.64 -3.03 16.50
CA GLY A 101 5.03 -3.23 16.05
C GLY A 101 5.96 -3.24 17.27
N LYS A 102 6.82 -4.26 17.31
CA LYS A 102 7.87 -4.44 18.32
C LYS A 102 9.16 -4.83 17.62
N MET A 103 10.31 -4.44 18.13
CA MET A 103 11.60 -4.85 17.56
C MET A 103 11.84 -6.35 17.75
N TRP A 104 11.77 -7.21 16.77
CA TRP A 104 11.51 -7.03 15.31
C TRP A 104 10.44 -8.02 14.88
N TRP A 105 9.25 -7.89 15.46
CA TRP A 105 8.09 -8.75 15.21
C TRP A 105 6.78 -7.97 15.35
N TRP A 106 5.66 -8.60 15.01
CA TRP A 106 4.33 -8.00 15.00
C TRP A 106 3.42 -8.78 15.96
N GLU A 107 2.93 -8.11 16.99
CA GLU A 107 1.88 -8.63 17.85
C GLU A 107 0.52 -8.27 17.25
N VAL A 108 -0.31 -9.27 17.02
CA VAL A 108 -1.65 -9.12 16.43
C VAL A 108 -2.70 -9.56 17.42
N ARG A 109 -3.69 -8.73 17.69
CA ARG A 109 -4.74 -9.00 18.66
C ARG A 109 -6.11 -8.90 18.01
N TYR A 110 -6.91 -9.95 18.19
CA TYR A 110 -8.32 -10.00 17.84
C TYR A 110 -9.14 -9.98 19.11
N ARG A 111 -10.37 -9.50 18.98
CA ARG A 111 -11.38 -9.68 20.01
C ARG A 111 -12.50 -10.56 19.46
N ASP A 112 -12.69 -11.72 20.05
CA ASP A 112 -13.78 -12.61 19.67
C ASP A 112 -15.13 -11.96 20.05
N PRO A 113 -16.05 -11.72 19.10
CA PRO A 113 -17.32 -11.09 19.38
C PRO A 113 -18.25 -11.94 20.27
N ALA A 114 -18.10 -13.28 20.26
CA ALA A 114 -18.95 -14.19 20.99
C ALA A 114 -18.54 -14.31 22.47
N SER A 115 -17.24 -14.47 22.75
CA SER A 115 -16.73 -14.70 24.11
C SER A 115 -16.08 -13.47 24.74
N ASN A 116 -15.88 -12.39 23.97
CA ASN A 116 -15.10 -11.20 24.34
C ASN A 116 -13.64 -11.52 24.75
N ARG A 117 -13.16 -12.71 24.41
CA ARG A 117 -11.78 -13.12 24.68
C ARG A 117 -10.84 -12.45 23.70
N GLU A 118 -9.62 -12.17 24.15
CA GLU A 118 -8.55 -11.69 23.33
C GLU A 118 -7.75 -12.88 22.76
N ILE A 119 -7.56 -12.87 21.45
CA ILE A 119 -6.76 -13.86 20.72
C ILE A 119 -5.49 -13.14 20.27
N ILE A 120 -4.33 -13.71 20.60
CA ILE A 120 -3.03 -13.11 20.25
C ILE A 120 -2.33 -14.00 19.24
N SER A 121 -1.87 -13.40 18.14
CA SER A 121 -1.04 -14.01 17.11
C SER A 121 0.27 -13.24 16.96
N ALA A 122 1.30 -13.89 16.43
CA ALA A 122 2.59 -13.28 16.15
C ALA A 122 2.92 -13.40 14.66
N ASN A 123 3.20 -12.26 14.02
CA ASN A 123 3.59 -12.16 12.60
C ASN A 123 2.56 -12.68 11.58
N GLU A 124 1.33 -12.96 12.00
CA GLU A 124 0.25 -13.42 11.12
C GLU A 124 -1.02 -12.63 11.39
N ILE A 125 -1.61 -12.09 10.31
CA ILE A 125 -2.89 -11.39 10.31
C ILE A 125 -3.86 -12.21 9.45
N VAL A 126 -4.88 -12.81 10.08
CA VAL A 126 -5.90 -13.59 9.36
C VAL A 126 -7.13 -12.72 9.15
N ILE A 127 -7.61 -12.64 7.91
CA ILE A 127 -8.75 -11.81 7.52
C ILE A 127 -9.75 -12.58 6.64
N PRO A 128 -11.05 -12.23 6.65
CA PRO A 128 -12.00 -12.77 5.69
C PRO A 128 -11.81 -12.14 4.30
N VAL A 129 -11.90 -12.96 3.26
CA VAL A 129 -11.84 -12.52 1.85
C VAL A 129 -13.04 -11.65 1.50
N GLY A 130 -12.81 -10.60 0.72
CA GLY A 130 -13.85 -9.73 0.19
C GLY A 130 -14.39 -8.71 1.19
N GLU A 131 -14.01 -8.79 2.46
CA GLU A 131 -14.45 -7.87 3.50
C GLU A 131 -13.34 -6.89 3.87
N SER A 132 -13.72 -5.64 4.13
CA SER A 132 -12.78 -4.64 4.66
C SER A 132 -12.63 -4.84 6.16
N VAL A 133 -11.39 -4.95 6.62
CA VAL A 133 -11.04 -4.99 8.04
C VAL A 133 -10.30 -3.71 8.42
N TYR A 134 -10.54 -3.23 9.64
CA TYR A 134 -9.84 -2.08 10.18
C TYR A 134 -8.68 -2.54 11.06
N LEU A 135 -7.47 -2.12 10.71
CA LEU A 135 -6.28 -2.36 11.51
C LEU A 135 -5.98 -1.11 12.35
N GLY A 136 -6.08 -1.24 13.68
CA GLY A 136 -5.58 -0.24 14.62
C GLY A 136 -4.09 -0.49 14.87
N LEU A 137 -3.24 0.45 14.46
CA LEU A 137 -1.79 0.28 14.37
C LEU A 137 -1.07 1.14 15.39
N THR A 138 -0.18 0.56 16.18
CA THR A 138 0.71 1.26 17.12
C THR A 138 2.07 0.59 17.21
N ALA A 139 3.02 1.22 17.88
CA ALA A 139 4.32 0.65 18.18
C ALA A 139 4.63 0.76 19.66
N SER A 140 5.41 -0.18 20.23
CA SER A 140 5.79 -0.18 21.64
C SER A 140 7.18 0.43 21.91
N ASP A 141 7.99 0.59 20.88
CA ASP A 141 9.39 0.97 20.99
C ASP A 141 9.79 2.10 20.04
N VAL A 142 10.06 1.80 18.78
CA VAL A 142 10.42 2.77 17.74
C VAL A 142 9.32 2.86 16.70
N ILE A 143 9.43 3.79 15.76
CA ILE A 143 8.51 3.86 14.62
C ILE A 143 8.74 2.64 13.72
N HIS A 144 7.64 1.97 13.36
CA HIS A 144 7.57 0.95 12.32
C HIS A 144 6.59 1.41 11.24
N SER A 145 6.49 0.69 10.15
CA SER A 145 5.43 0.91 9.16
C SER A 145 4.92 -0.42 8.64
N LEU A 146 3.61 -0.64 8.73
CA LEU A 146 2.96 -1.83 8.21
C LEU A 146 2.70 -1.66 6.73
N TRP A 147 3.18 -2.60 5.91
CA TRP A 147 2.98 -2.57 4.47
C TRP A 147 2.76 -3.97 3.90
N VAL A 148 1.65 -4.14 3.19
CA VAL A 148 1.35 -5.33 2.39
C VAL A 148 1.21 -4.89 0.94
N PRO A 149 2.28 -4.95 0.13
CA PRO A 149 2.34 -4.32 -1.20
C PRO A 149 1.23 -4.70 -2.16
N SER A 150 0.76 -5.95 -2.10
CA SER A 150 -0.31 -6.46 -2.96
C SER A 150 -1.73 -6.10 -2.50
N LEU A 151 -1.93 -5.61 -1.26
CA LEU A 151 -3.25 -5.31 -0.71
C LEU A 151 -3.51 -3.83 -0.52
N ALA A 152 -2.52 -3.07 -0.01
CA ALA A 152 -2.69 -1.66 0.34
C ALA A 152 -1.37 -0.88 0.32
N GLY A 153 -1.45 0.43 0.55
CA GLY A 153 -0.30 1.27 0.86
C GLY A 153 0.27 1.00 2.26
N LYS A 154 1.37 1.69 2.61
CA LYS A 154 1.95 1.61 3.95
C LYS A 154 1.26 2.55 4.95
N ARG A 155 1.33 2.19 6.23
CA ARG A 155 0.88 3.06 7.33
C ARG A 155 1.88 3.01 8.47
N ASP A 156 2.35 4.19 8.88
CA ASP A 156 3.30 4.31 9.98
C ASP A 156 2.65 4.01 11.34
N MET A 157 3.40 3.32 12.17
CA MET A 157 3.04 2.88 13.52
C MET A 157 3.93 3.64 14.51
N ILE A 158 3.33 4.61 15.20
CA ILE A 158 4.06 5.57 16.03
C ILE A 158 3.83 5.23 17.51
N PRO A 159 4.89 5.14 18.33
CA PRO A 159 4.75 4.94 19.76
C PRO A 159 3.83 5.98 20.41
N GLY A 160 2.93 5.54 21.28
CA GLY A 160 1.98 6.39 21.98
C GLY A 160 0.82 6.92 21.12
N ARG A 161 0.71 6.51 19.86
CA ARG A 161 -0.36 6.92 18.94
C ARG A 161 -0.95 5.72 18.22
N VAL A 162 -2.27 5.70 18.05
CA VAL A 162 -2.96 4.72 17.21
C VAL A 162 -3.23 5.36 15.85
N THR A 163 -2.73 4.74 14.79
CA THR A 163 -3.06 5.07 13.40
C THR A 163 -3.96 3.98 12.81
N GLY A 164 -4.63 4.25 11.69
CA GLY A 164 -5.57 3.31 11.10
C GLY A 164 -5.23 2.95 9.66
N LEU A 165 -5.47 1.70 9.29
CA LEU A 165 -5.40 1.22 7.92
C LEU A 165 -6.57 0.30 7.64
N ASN A 166 -7.32 0.53 6.57
CA ASN A 166 -8.25 -0.46 6.06
C ASN A 166 -7.51 -1.44 5.16
N LEU A 167 -7.79 -2.72 5.35
CA LEU A 167 -7.19 -3.80 4.57
C LEU A 167 -8.30 -4.70 4.03
N ARG A 168 -8.21 -5.03 2.74
CA ARG A 168 -9.11 -5.96 2.07
C ARG A 168 -8.32 -6.80 1.07
N ALA A 169 -8.55 -8.10 1.12
CA ALA A 169 -8.08 -9.02 0.09
C ALA A 169 -9.27 -9.48 -0.78
N ASP A 170 -9.17 -9.32 -2.09
CA ASP A 170 -10.23 -9.70 -3.03
C ASP A 170 -10.21 -11.19 -3.38
N LYS A 171 -9.12 -11.90 -3.05
CA LYS A 171 -8.92 -13.34 -3.30
C LYS A 171 -8.35 -14.04 -2.08
N PRO A 172 -8.68 -15.32 -1.86
CA PRO A 172 -8.05 -16.11 -0.82
C PRO A 172 -6.56 -16.32 -1.14
N GLY A 173 -5.73 -16.37 -0.09
CA GLY A 173 -4.29 -16.59 -0.25
C GLY A 173 -3.48 -16.03 0.90
N THR A 174 -2.16 -16.20 0.79
CA THR A 174 -1.19 -15.64 1.73
C THR A 174 -0.43 -14.50 1.06
N TYR A 175 -0.44 -13.35 1.70
CA TYR A 175 0.17 -12.12 1.22
C TYR A 175 1.28 -11.71 2.17
N ARG A 176 2.50 -11.61 1.68
CA ARG A 176 3.63 -11.20 2.49
C ARG A 176 3.64 -9.69 2.70
N GLY A 177 3.77 -9.28 3.95
CA GLY A 177 4.02 -7.91 4.37
C GLY A 177 5.40 -7.75 5.01
N GLN A 178 5.82 -6.50 5.21
CA GLN A 178 7.08 -6.17 5.84
C GLN A 178 7.05 -4.82 6.54
N CYS A 179 8.02 -4.59 7.40
CA CYS A 179 8.28 -3.27 7.93
C CYS A 179 8.81 -2.35 6.82
N ALA A 180 8.18 -1.18 6.68
CA ALA A 180 8.51 -0.19 5.65
C ALA A 180 8.99 1.16 6.26
N GLU A 181 9.45 1.13 7.54
CA GLU A 181 10.14 2.24 8.20
C GLU A 181 11.32 1.68 9.00
N TYR A 182 12.50 2.29 8.86
CA TYR A 182 13.72 1.77 9.47
C TYR A 182 13.57 1.71 11.00
N CYS A 183 13.72 0.49 11.55
CA CYS A 183 13.50 0.20 12.97
C CYS A 183 14.68 -0.51 13.65
N GLY A 184 15.88 -0.48 13.05
CA GLY A 184 17.09 -1.06 13.62
C GLY A 184 17.65 -2.26 12.84
N GLU A 185 18.48 -3.08 13.49
CA GLU A 185 19.33 -4.10 12.84
C GLU A 185 18.55 -5.17 12.06
N GLN A 186 17.39 -5.59 12.56
CA GLN A 186 16.58 -6.64 11.91
C GLN A 186 15.45 -6.06 11.04
N HIS A 187 15.49 -4.77 10.72
CA HIS A 187 14.47 -4.11 9.90
C HIS A 187 14.15 -4.89 8.61
N ALA A 188 15.15 -5.33 7.87
CA ALA A 188 14.97 -6.07 6.61
C ALA A 188 14.35 -7.47 6.80
N ARG A 189 14.37 -8.02 8.02
CA ARG A 189 13.82 -9.33 8.37
C ARG A 189 12.48 -9.26 9.08
N MET A 190 12.02 -8.07 9.44
CA MET A 190 10.74 -7.86 10.13
C MET A 190 9.57 -7.98 9.14
N ALA A 191 9.29 -9.22 8.76
CA ALA A 191 8.22 -9.60 7.85
C ALA A 191 7.01 -10.17 8.64
N PHE A 192 5.87 -10.26 7.95
CA PHE A 192 4.66 -10.92 8.44
C PHE A 192 3.84 -11.42 7.26
N HIS A 193 2.76 -12.16 7.54
CA HIS A 193 1.83 -12.64 6.53
C HIS A 193 0.41 -12.17 6.83
N VAL A 194 -0.31 -11.80 5.76
CA VAL A 194 -1.78 -11.68 5.80
C VAL A 194 -2.36 -12.91 5.13
N ILE A 195 -3.14 -13.67 5.89
CA ILE A 195 -3.81 -14.89 5.43
C ILE A 195 -5.28 -14.56 5.21
N ALA A 196 -5.69 -14.52 3.94
CA ALA A 196 -7.07 -14.23 3.56
C ALA A 196 -7.83 -15.54 3.36
N LEU A 197 -8.83 -15.81 4.19
CA LEU A 197 -9.64 -17.03 4.18
C LEU A 197 -11.05 -16.74 3.72
N PRO A 198 -11.73 -17.70 3.04
CA PRO A 198 -13.17 -17.66 2.88
C PRO A 198 -13.87 -17.49 4.24
N ARG A 199 -15.00 -16.78 4.27
CA ARG A 199 -15.68 -16.44 5.53
C ARG A 199 -15.92 -17.64 6.47
N PRO A 200 -16.41 -18.81 6.01
CA PRO A 200 -16.60 -19.96 6.89
C PRO A 200 -15.30 -20.50 7.49
N GLU A 201 -14.19 -20.45 6.72
CA GLU A 201 -12.89 -20.88 7.21
C GLU A 201 -12.29 -19.90 8.21
N PHE A 202 -12.52 -18.60 8.00
CA PHE A 202 -12.15 -17.56 8.95
C PHE A 202 -12.89 -17.72 10.29
N ASP A 203 -14.21 -17.92 10.25
CA ASP A 203 -15.03 -18.12 11.45
C ASP A 203 -14.61 -19.40 12.21
N ALA A 204 -14.30 -20.48 11.48
CA ALA A 204 -13.77 -21.71 12.07
C ALA A 204 -12.37 -21.52 12.67
N TRP A 205 -11.51 -20.73 12.03
CA TRP A 205 -10.20 -20.36 12.57
C TRP A 205 -10.35 -19.57 13.88
N LEU A 206 -11.19 -18.53 13.87
CA LEU A 206 -11.44 -17.68 15.04
C LEU A 206 -11.97 -18.50 16.22
N ALA A 207 -12.93 -19.39 15.97
CA ALA A 207 -13.49 -20.27 16.98
C ALA A 207 -12.46 -21.23 17.60
N ARG A 208 -11.53 -21.77 16.78
CA ARG A 208 -10.44 -22.61 17.30
C ARG A 208 -9.46 -21.85 18.17
N GLN A 209 -9.13 -20.62 17.80
CA GLN A 209 -8.20 -19.79 18.56
C GLN A 209 -8.81 -19.29 19.90
N ALA A 210 -10.14 -19.19 19.98
CA ALA A 210 -10.85 -18.79 21.17
C ALA A 210 -11.01 -19.92 22.21
N GLN A 211 -10.63 -21.16 21.88
CA GLN A 211 -10.63 -22.28 22.83
C GLN A 211 -9.48 -22.13 23.85
N PRO A 212 -9.68 -22.55 25.11
CA PRO A 212 -8.67 -22.45 26.17
C PRO A 212 -7.49 -23.38 25.93
#